data_22d0e47cedb9c25bac36c1d025bf0107
#
_entry.id   22d0e47cedb9c25bac36c1d025bf0107
#
_cell.length_a   1.000
_cell.length_b   1.000
_cell.length_c   1.000
_cell.angle_alpha   90.00
_cell.angle_beta   90.00
_cell.angle_gamma   90.00
#
_symmetry.space_group_name_H-M   'P 1'
#
loop_
_entity.id
_entity.type
_entity.pdbx_description
1 polymer ?
#
loop_
_entity_poly.entity_id
_entity_poly.type
_entity_poly.pdbx_seq_one_letter_code
_entity_poly.pdbx_strand_id
1 'polypeptide(L)'
;FTLERAPNVPNSPSSFGRFINHVKKVEIVDPHTIRFTTADPFPLMATYMSGFVIISKKYGEGAATKDYNSGKAMVGTGPFKFVEWIPGDRIVYARNGEYWGAKPQWEKVIVRPISNSSARVAALLAGDVDLIDFVPTADIEKLEKNSNLSMARSVSNRVIYLHIDSSRDVSPFVTDINGQPMTKNPLKDVRIRRAISMAINRPAIVSKVMEGNAIAAGQLLPDGFFAVSPNLKPVEYDPEGAKKLMAEAGWGDGFGLTIHGPNNRYVNDAKICQAVAQMLTRVGIKTKVDTMPKNVFFPRGTKLEFSLMLVGWGAGTGEPSSPLGALLHTYDKEAGYGGTNRGRFSNKEMDAALEEAMRSVDREKHKALLIKATEIAMGEVGIIPLHYQVNIWAMRKDLSYTARTDGNTLAFDVHTGK
;
A
#
# COMPACT_ATOMS: atom_id res chain seq x y z
N PHE A 1 0.73 -22.18 -18.33
CA PHE A 1 2.13 -21.97 -17.91
C PHE A 1 2.23 -20.89 -16.82
N THR A 2 1.82 -19.64 -17.05
CA THR A 2 1.96 -18.56 -16.06
C THR A 2 1.23 -18.87 -14.77
N LEU A 3 0.01 -19.39 -14.86
CA LEU A 3 -0.82 -19.78 -13.72
C LEU A 3 -0.19 -20.90 -12.87
N GLU A 4 0.43 -21.87 -13.52
CA GLU A 4 1.13 -22.97 -12.84
C GLU A 4 2.45 -22.51 -12.22
N ARG A 5 3.17 -21.63 -12.92
CA ARG A 5 4.49 -21.15 -12.47
C ARG A 5 4.40 -20.17 -11.32
N ALA A 6 3.49 -19.21 -11.38
CA ALA A 6 3.48 -18.06 -10.47
C ALA A 6 3.42 -18.43 -8.96
N PRO A 7 2.59 -19.38 -8.50
CA PRO A 7 2.58 -19.81 -7.10
C PRO A 7 3.81 -20.64 -6.71
N ASN A 8 4.54 -21.21 -7.68
CA ASN A 8 5.60 -22.20 -7.48
C ASN A 8 7.01 -21.65 -7.73
N VAL A 9 7.21 -20.34 -7.82
CA VAL A 9 8.54 -19.75 -7.99
C VAL A 9 9.38 -19.97 -6.72
N PRO A 10 10.51 -20.69 -6.81
CA PRO A 10 11.35 -20.97 -5.64
C PRO A 10 11.84 -19.68 -4.97
N ASN A 11 11.81 -19.65 -3.63
CA ASN A 11 12.27 -18.54 -2.80
C ASN A 11 11.55 -17.19 -3.09
N SER A 12 10.36 -17.23 -3.68
CA SER A 12 9.55 -16.02 -3.84
C SER A 12 9.10 -15.50 -2.47
N PRO A 13 9.40 -14.24 -2.12
CA PRO A 13 8.99 -13.66 -0.84
C PRO A 13 7.48 -13.39 -0.76
N SER A 14 6.79 -13.38 -1.92
CA SER A 14 5.36 -13.14 -2.01
C SER A 14 4.80 -13.87 -3.23
N SER A 15 4.07 -14.94 -2.98
CA SER A 15 3.42 -15.72 -4.03
C SER A 15 2.33 -14.91 -4.73
N PHE A 16 2.24 -15.03 -6.05
CA PHE A 16 1.10 -14.55 -6.85
C PHE A 16 -0.14 -15.46 -6.75
N GLY A 17 -0.09 -16.50 -5.95
CA GLY A 17 -1.20 -17.43 -5.72
C GLY A 17 -2.52 -16.73 -5.38
N ARG A 18 -2.48 -15.61 -4.64
CA ARG A 18 -3.67 -14.82 -4.30
C ARG A 18 -4.55 -14.42 -5.50
N PHE A 19 -3.96 -14.28 -6.69
CA PHE A 19 -4.70 -13.92 -7.91
C PHE A 19 -5.42 -15.10 -8.56
N ILE A 20 -5.00 -16.33 -8.23
CA ILE A 20 -5.44 -17.56 -8.90
C ILE A 20 -5.98 -18.62 -7.95
N ASN A 21 -5.92 -18.44 -6.63
CA ASN A 21 -6.39 -19.41 -5.63
C ASN A 21 -7.88 -19.77 -5.81
N HIS A 22 -8.67 -18.87 -6.40
CA HIS A 22 -10.08 -19.10 -6.70
C HIS A 22 -10.29 -19.96 -7.95
N VAL A 23 -9.26 -20.17 -8.77
CA VAL A 23 -9.32 -20.96 -10.00
C VAL A 23 -9.16 -22.43 -9.67
N LYS A 24 -10.23 -23.22 -9.84
CA LYS A 24 -10.24 -24.67 -9.64
C LYS A 24 -9.76 -25.43 -10.88
N LYS A 25 -10.13 -24.96 -12.06
CA LYS A 25 -9.79 -25.60 -13.34
C LYS A 25 -9.49 -24.54 -14.39
N VAL A 26 -8.46 -24.82 -15.18
CA VAL A 26 -8.13 -24.06 -16.40
C VAL A 26 -8.28 -25.00 -17.57
N GLU A 27 -9.00 -24.58 -18.62
CA GLU A 27 -9.30 -25.38 -19.80
C GLU A 27 -8.99 -24.55 -21.05
N ILE A 28 -8.16 -25.10 -21.93
CA ILE A 28 -7.90 -24.52 -23.25
C ILE A 28 -8.97 -25.04 -24.19
N VAL A 29 -9.93 -24.20 -24.55
CA VAL A 29 -11.04 -24.57 -25.40
C VAL A 29 -10.62 -24.58 -26.87
N ASP A 30 -9.84 -23.55 -27.28
CA ASP A 30 -9.28 -23.42 -28.61
C ASP A 30 -8.03 -22.50 -28.53
N PRO A 31 -7.30 -22.22 -29.64
CA PRO A 31 -6.10 -21.40 -29.64
C PRO A 31 -6.27 -19.96 -29.09
N HIS A 32 -7.50 -19.46 -29.00
CA HIS A 32 -7.83 -18.10 -28.57
C HIS A 32 -8.79 -18.04 -27.38
N THR A 33 -9.25 -19.19 -26.89
CA THR A 33 -10.24 -19.27 -25.82
C THR A 33 -9.72 -20.11 -24.65
N ILE A 34 -9.67 -19.49 -23.47
CA ILE A 34 -9.37 -20.15 -22.20
C ILE A 34 -10.57 -20.02 -21.25
N ARG A 35 -10.91 -21.12 -20.58
CA ARG A 35 -12.00 -21.16 -19.60
C ARG A 35 -11.44 -21.36 -18.20
N PHE A 36 -11.81 -20.50 -17.29
CA PHE A 36 -11.56 -20.65 -15.87
C PHE A 36 -12.83 -21.12 -15.18
N THR A 37 -12.72 -22.17 -14.37
CA THR A 37 -13.78 -22.60 -13.46
C THR A 37 -13.34 -22.31 -12.05
N THR A 38 -14.17 -21.62 -11.27
CA THR A 38 -13.94 -21.31 -9.86
C THR A 38 -14.63 -22.31 -8.95
N ALA A 39 -14.15 -22.47 -7.71
CA ALA A 39 -14.78 -23.37 -6.74
C ALA A 39 -16.15 -22.82 -6.29
N ASP A 40 -16.22 -21.52 -6.04
CA ASP A 40 -17.40 -20.75 -5.68
C ASP A 40 -17.60 -19.60 -6.66
N PRO A 41 -18.76 -18.94 -6.74
CA PRO A 41 -18.93 -17.71 -7.50
C PRO A 41 -17.87 -16.68 -7.10
N PHE A 42 -17.17 -16.13 -8.09
CA PHE A 42 -16.11 -15.15 -7.84
C PHE A 42 -16.21 -13.98 -8.84
N PRO A 43 -17.05 -12.97 -8.55
CA PRO A 43 -17.31 -11.86 -9.46
C PRO A 43 -16.07 -10.97 -9.71
N LEU A 44 -15.07 -11.01 -8.83
CA LEU A 44 -13.84 -10.21 -8.94
C LEU A 44 -12.76 -10.86 -9.82
N MET A 45 -13.05 -11.97 -10.52
CA MET A 45 -12.06 -12.69 -11.33
C MET A 45 -11.33 -11.76 -12.31
N ALA A 46 -12.04 -10.95 -13.09
CA ALA A 46 -11.45 -10.05 -14.06
C ALA A 46 -10.55 -8.99 -13.39
N THR A 47 -11.00 -8.43 -12.25
CA THR A 47 -10.24 -7.46 -11.47
C THR A 47 -8.95 -8.06 -10.91
N TYR A 48 -9.01 -9.28 -10.39
CA TYR A 48 -7.82 -9.98 -9.88
C TYR A 48 -6.85 -10.33 -11.02
N MET A 49 -7.37 -10.80 -12.15
CA MET A 49 -6.56 -11.12 -13.33
C MET A 49 -5.89 -9.88 -13.94
N SER A 50 -6.43 -8.68 -13.77
CA SER A 50 -5.78 -7.44 -14.23
C SER A 50 -4.43 -7.17 -13.55
N GLY A 51 -4.22 -7.68 -12.35
CA GLY A 51 -2.94 -7.62 -11.63
C GLY A 51 -1.98 -8.79 -11.92
N PHE A 52 -2.40 -9.73 -12.76
CA PHE A 52 -1.66 -10.95 -13.05
C PHE A 52 -1.01 -10.90 -14.44
N VAL A 53 0.26 -10.52 -14.48
CA VAL A 53 1.01 -10.35 -15.73
C VAL A 53 1.34 -11.70 -16.36
N ILE A 54 0.99 -11.88 -17.64
CA ILE A 54 1.28 -13.09 -18.42
C ILE A 54 2.74 -13.08 -18.89
N ILE A 55 3.45 -14.17 -18.65
CA ILE A 55 4.82 -14.39 -19.13
C ILE A 55 4.85 -15.43 -20.24
N SER A 56 5.82 -15.29 -21.15
CA SER A 56 6.00 -16.21 -22.28
C SER A 56 6.43 -17.59 -21.82
N LYS A 57 5.72 -18.66 -22.22
CA LYS A 57 6.17 -20.05 -22.00
C LYS A 57 7.48 -20.32 -22.73
N LYS A 58 7.58 -19.91 -24.00
CA LYS A 58 8.73 -20.17 -24.87
C LYS A 58 10.07 -19.68 -24.26
N TYR A 59 10.04 -18.53 -23.60
CA TYR A 59 11.24 -17.91 -23.01
C TYR A 59 11.35 -18.10 -21.51
N GLY A 60 10.25 -18.45 -20.84
CA GLY A 60 10.16 -18.56 -19.39
C GLY A 60 10.17 -20.00 -18.84
N GLU A 61 10.02 -21.01 -19.69
CA GLU A 61 10.08 -22.41 -19.27
C GLU A 61 11.52 -22.74 -18.82
N GLY A 62 11.64 -23.24 -17.58
CA GLY A 62 12.94 -23.47 -16.94
C GLY A 62 13.72 -22.21 -16.52
N ALA A 63 13.23 -21.01 -16.83
CA ALA A 63 13.91 -19.77 -16.47
C ALA A 63 13.83 -19.48 -14.96
N ALA A 64 14.99 -19.15 -14.38
CA ALA A 64 15.12 -18.67 -13.00
C ALA A 64 15.03 -17.13 -12.93
N THR A 65 14.95 -16.57 -11.74
CA THR A 65 14.92 -15.11 -11.51
C THR A 65 16.08 -14.39 -12.22
N LYS A 66 17.28 -14.98 -12.25
CA LYS A 66 18.46 -14.43 -12.95
C LYS A 66 18.25 -14.27 -14.45
N ASP A 67 17.46 -15.15 -15.09
CA ASP A 67 17.23 -15.10 -16.54
C ASP A 67 16.25 -13.96 -16.89
N TYR A 68 15.30 -13.63 -15.98
CA TYR A 68 14.49 -12.42 -16.10
C TYR A 68 15.32 -11.17 -15.85
N ASN A 69 16.12 -11.14 -14.79
CA ASN A 69 16.95 -9.99 -14.44
C ASN A 69 17.99 -9.65 -15.52
N SER A 70 18.51 -10.64 -16.24
CA SER A 70 19.44 -10.44 -17.37
C SER A 70 18.75 -10.07 -18.68
N GLY A 71 17.41 -10.12 -18.72
CA GLY A 71 16.62 -9.88 -19.93
C GLY A 71 16.42 -11.12 -20.83
N LYS A 72 17.12 -12.23 -20.59
CA LYS A 72 17.02 -13.45 -21.41
C LYS A 72 15.59 -13.99 -21.50
N ALA A 73 14.84 -13.96 -20.40
CA ALA A 73 13.46 -14.40 -20.32
C ALA A 73 12.44 -13.23 -20.31
N MET A 74 12.91 -11.98 -20.43
CA MET A 74 12.08 -10.79 -20.35
C MET A 74 11.47 -10.45 -21.72
N VAL A 75 10.57 -11.30 -22.18
CA VAL A 75 9.86 -11.16 -23.46
C VAL A 75 8.37 -10.97 -23.18
N GLY A 76 7.82 -9.88 -23.68
CA GLY A 76 6.41 -9.52 -23.52
C GLY A 76 5.83 -8.90 -24.78
N THR A 77 4.51 -8.61 -24.72
CA THR A 77 3.73 -8.03 -25.83
C THR A 77 3.43 -6.53 -25.61
N GLY A 78 4.13 -5.90 -24.68
CA GLY A 78 3.91 -4.50 -24.32
C GLY A 78 4.46 -3.49 -25.32
N PRO A 79 4.20 -2.19 -25.07
CA PRO A 79 4.60 -1.10 -25.96
C PRO A 79 6.13 -0.85 -26.02
N PHE A 80 6.86 -1.40 -25.06
CA PHE A 80 8.33 -1.29 -25.00
C PHE A 80 8.98 -2.66 -24.86
N LYS A 81 10.16 -2.82 -25.44
CA LYS A 81 11.05 -3.98 -25.32
C LYS A 81 12.17 -3.66 -24.32
N PHE A 82 12.49 -4.59 -23.45
CA PHE A 82 13.63 -4.49 -22.54
C PHE A 82 14.96 -4.46 -23.33
N VAL A 83 15.87 -3.61 -22.91
CA VAL A 83 17.24 -3.51 -23.50
C VAL A 83 18.30 -3.91 -22.48
N GLU A 84 18.34 -3.21 -21.33
CA GLU A 84 19.30 -3.51 -20.26
C GLU A 84 18.77 -3.11 -18.89
N TRP A 85 19.31 -3.73 -17.86
CA TRP A 85 19.17 -3.32 -16.48
C TRP A 85 20.53 -3.33 -15.78
N ILE A 86 20.95 -2.15 -15.33
CA ILE A 86 22.12 -1.97 -14.47
C ILE A 86 21.58 -1.67 -13.05
N PRO A 87 21.66 -2.64 -12.11
CA PRO A 87 21.14 -2.48 -10.77
C PRO A 87 21.70 -1.23 -10.07
N GLY A 88 20.80 -0.39 -9.53
CA GLY A 88 21.17 0.85 -8.84
C GLY A 88 21.43 2.06 -9.76
N ASP A 89 21.55 1.86 -11.07
CA ASP A 89 21.79 2.94 -12.05
C ASP A 89 20.56 3.18 -12.94
N ARG A 90 20.21 2.20 -13.80
CA ARG A 90 19.15 2.41 -14.80
C ARG A 90 18.51 1.13 -15.32
N ILE A 91 17.31 1.27 -15.87
CA ILE A 91 16.69 0.30 -16.77
C ILE A 91 16.43 1.00 -18.10
N VAL A 92 16.77 0.37 -19.22
CA VAL A 92 16.58 0.91 -20.55
C VAL A 92 15.57 0.07 -21.33
N TYR A 93 14.64 0.75 -21.96
CA TYR A 93 13.65 0.19 -22.85
C TYR A 93 13.71 0.85 -24.22
N ALA A 94 13.45 0.06 -25.29
CA ALA A 94 13.25 0.55 -26.64
C ALA A 94 11.78 0.39 -27.05
N ARG A 95 11.29 1.26 -27.93
CA ARG A 95 9.95 1.13 -28.50
C ARG A 95 9.76 -0.25 -29.16
N ASN A 96 8.62 -0.87 -28.90
CA ASN A 96 8.19 -2.04 -29.63
C ASN A 96 7.49 -1.60 -30.93
N GLY A 97 8.17 -1.69 -32.06
CA GLY A 97 7.62 -1.32 -33.37
C GLY A 97 6.47 -2.23 -33.84
N GLU A 98 6.36 -3.43 -33.24
CA GLU A 98 5.34 -4.44 -33.54
C GLU A 98 4.21 -4.45 -32.48
N TYR A 99 4.14 -3.40 -31.65
CA TYR A 99 3.09 -3.31 -30.64
C TYR A 99 1.71 -3.23 -31.30
N TRP A 100 0.79 -4.07 -30.84
CA TRP A 100 -0.56 -4.23 -31.38
C TRP A 100 -1.51 -3.05 -31.10
N GLY A 101 -1.18 -2.20 -30.12
CA GLY A 101 -1.95 -1.01 -29.74
C GLY A 101 -1.40 0.27 -30.36
N ALA A 102 -1.76 1.42 -29.80
CA ALA A 102 -1.25 2.71 -30.24
C ALA A 102 0.28 2.78 -30.13
N LYS A 103 0.95 3.27 -31.18
CA LYS A 103 2.40 3.36 -31.21
C LYS A 103 2.90 4.31 -30.11
N PRO A 104 3.82 3.87 -29.20
CA PRO A 104 4.41 4.75 -28.21
C PRO A 104 5.11 5.94 -28.85
N GLN A 105 5.02 7.11 -28.24
CA GLN A 105 5.68 8.31 -28.74
C GLN A 105 7.20 8.23 -28.64
N TRP A 106 7.72 7.62 -27.56
CA TRP A 106 9.13 7.57 -27.24
C TRP A 106 9.82 6.38 -27.91
N GLU A 107 10.98 6.62 -28.53
CA GLU A 107 11.82 5.55 -29.10
C GLU A 107 12.61 4.80 -28.03
N LYS A 108 12.99 5.53 -26.98
CA LYS A 108 13.80 5.03 -25.87
C LYS A 108 13.27 5.59 -24.56
N VAL A 109 13.20 4.74 -23.54
CA VAL A 109 12.86 5.12 -22.16
C VAL A 109 13.96 4.67 -21.23
N ILE A 110 14.42 5.57 -20.36
CA ILE A 110 15.42 5.28 -19.34
C ILE A 110 14.79 5.53 -17.98
N VAL A 111 14.65 4.49 -17.17
CA VAL A 111 14.19 4.61 -15.79
C VAL A 111 15.40 4.62 -14.86
N ARG A 112 15.57 5.69 -14.08
CA ARG A 112 16.66 5.88 -13.11
C ARG A 112 16.13 5.80 -11.68
N PRO A 113 16.49 4.79 -10.88
CA PRO A 113 16.06 4.64 -9.50
C PRO A 113 16.84 5.57 -8.57
N ILE A 114 16.42 6.83 -8.46
CA ILE A 114 17.05 7.83 -7.58
C ILE A 114 16.31 7.82 -6.22
N SER A 115 16.83 7.11 -5.22
CA SER A 115 16.18 6.92 -3.92
C SER A 115 16.20 8.18 -3.02
N ASN A 116 17.25 9.01 -3.12
CA ASN A 116 17.33 10.28 -2.40
C ASN A 116 16.42 11.32 -3.04
N SER A 117 15.46 11.86 -2.26
CA SER A 117 14.46 12.81 -2.76
C SER A 117 15.06 14.11 -3.29
N SER A 118 16.04 14.68 -2.59
CA SER A 118 16.69 15.94 -3.01
C SER A 118 17.52 15.74 -4.27
N ALA A 119 18.23 14.61 -4.41
CA ALA A 119 18.96 14.28 -5.61
C ALA A 119 18.01 14.06 -6.82
N ARG A 120 16.82 13.48 -6.58
CA ARG A 120 15.79 13.30 -7.61
C ARG A 120 15.26 14.61 -8.14
N VAL A 121 14.97 15.58 -7.23
CA VAL A 121 14.56 16.94 -7.60
C VAL A 121 15.69 17.68 -8.33
N ALA A 122 16.92 17.56 -7.86
CA ALA A 122 18.09 18.17 -8.52
C ALA A 122 18.26 17.64 -9.95
N ALA A 123 18.11 16.33 -10.17
CA ALA A 123 18.19 15.73 -11.50
C ALA A 123 17.14 16.26 -12.48
N LEU A 124 15.90 16.53 -12.02
CA LEU A 124 14.87 17.16 -12.84
C LEU A 124 15.25 18.62 -13.18
N LEU A 125 15.70 19.37 -12.18
CA LEU A 125 16.09 20.78 -12.38
C LEU A 125 17.31 20.94 -13.28
N ALA A 126 18.24 19.99 -13.26
CA ALA A 126 19.41 19.95 -14.12
C ALA A 126 19.10 19.45 -15.55
N GLY A 127 17.95 18.83 -15.76
CA GLY A 127 17.58 18.20 -17.04
C GLY A 127 18.19 16.80 -17.25
N ASP A 128 18.72 16.18 -16.17
CA ASP A 128 19.24 14.81 -16.21
C ASP A 128 18.11 13.75 -16.32
N VAL A 129 16.91 14.14 -15.91
CA VAL A 129 15.67 13.38 -16.10
C VAL A 129 14.54 14.31 -16.53
N ASP A 130 13.59 13.80 -17.29
CA ASP A 130 12.49 14.59 -17.87
C ASP A 130 11.24 14.61 -17.00
N LEU A 131 11.06 13.58 -16.16
CA LEU A 131 9.94 13.41 -15.25
C LEU A 131 10.39 12.72 -13.97
N ILE A 132 9.85 13.14 -12.83
CA ILE A 132 10.00 12.48 -11.54
C ILE A 132 8.64 12.17 -10.92
N ASP A 133 8.56 11.07 -10.21
CA ASP A 133 7.48 10.72 -9.29
C ASP A 133 7.90 10.91 -7.82
N PHE A 134 6.99 10.66 -6.87
CA PHE A 134 7.24 10.81 -5.42
C PHE A 134 7.92 12.15 -5.09
N VAL A 135 7.37 13.24 -5.64
CA VAL A 135 7.86 14.59 -5.37
C VAL A 135 7.82 14.87 -3.86
N PRO A 136 8.95 15.25 -3.23
CA PRO A 136 8.94 15.59 -1.81
C PRO A 136 8.11 16.84 -1.56
N THR A 137 7.31 16.81 -0.50
CA THR A 137 6.34 17.89 -0.22
C THR A 137 7.00 19.25 -0.08
N ALA A 138 8.18 19.32 0.55
CA ALA A 138 8.94 20.55 0.75
C ALA A 138 9.41 21.24 -0.54
N ASP A 139 9.45 20.52 -1.67
CA ASP A 139 9.89 21.08 -2.94
C ASP A 139 8.72 21.45 -3.88
N ILE A 140 7.48 21.09 -3.53
CA ILE A 140 6.32 21.26 -4.40
C ILE A 140 6.11 22.73 -4.78
N GLU A 141 6.07 23.63 -3.81
CA GLU A 141 5.86 25.05 -4.06
C GLU A 141 6.95 25.65 -4.97
N LYS A 142 8.21 25.25 -4.76
CA LYS A 142 9.34 25.67 -5.59
C LYS A 142 9.21 25.17 -7.03
N LEU A 143 8.81 23.90 -7.20
CA LEU A 143 8.65 23.29 -8.53
C LEU A 143 7.44 23.89 -9.28
N GLU A 144 6.35 24.20 -8.59
CA GLU A 144 5.18 24.86 -9.18
C GLU A 144 5.47 26.28 -9.69
N LYS A 145 6.33 27.01 -8.97
CA LYS A 145 6.76 28.37 -9.38
C LYS A 145 7.77 28.36 -10.53
N ASN A 146 8.30 27.21 -10.92
CA ASN A 146 9.25 27.09 -12.01
C ASN A 146 8.51 27.01 -13.34
N SER A 147 8.63 28.07 -14.17
CA SER A 147 7.96 28.19 -15.48
C SER A 147 8.39 27.11 -16.50
N ASN A 148 9.51 26.44 -16.27
CA ASN A 148 10.03 25.36 -17.13
C ASN A 148 9.48 23.99 -16.77
N LEU A 149 8.67 23.89 -15.71
CA LEU A 149 8.10 22.64 -15.24
C LEU A 149 6.58 22.64 -15.27
N SER A 150 6.01 21.45 -15.28
CA SER A 150 4.60 21.18 -15.07
C SER A 150 4.42 20.08 -14.03
N MET A 151 3.25 20.01 -13.40
CA MET A 151 2.96 19.03 -12.38
C MET A 151 1.62 18.34 -12.64
N ALA A 152 1.54 17.05 -12.30
CA ALA A 152 0.32 16.26 -12.32
C ALA A 152 0.06 15.67 -10.93
N ARG A 153 -1.22 15.62 -10.50
CA ARG A 153 -1.64 15.13 -9.18
C ARG A 153 -2.86 14.24 -9.26
N SER A 154 -2.91 13.22 -8.41
CA SER A 154 -4.09 12.38 -8.22
C SER A 154 -4.16 11.89 -6.78
N VAL A 155 -5.38 11.83 -6.23
CA VAL A 155 -5.61 11.13 -4.96
C VAL A 155 -5.35 9.64 -5.19
N SER A 156 -4.52 9.06 -4.33
CA SER A 156 -4.14 7.66 -4.44
C SER A 156 -5.20 6.72 -3.85
N ASN A 157 -5.27 5.51 -4.37
CA ASN A 157 -5.94 4.38 -3.72
C ASN A 157 -5.16 3.86 -2.49
N ARG A 158 -4.12 4.59 -2.05
CA ARG A 158 -3.26 4.21 -0.93
C ARG A 158 -3.64 4.93 0.34
N VAL A 159 -3.99 4.15 1.37
CA VAL A 159 -4.07 4.64 2.75
C VAL A 159 -2.74 4.41 3.46
N ILE A 160 -2.27 5.41 4.21
CA ILE A 160 -1.19 5.30 5.19
C ILE A 160 -1.85 5.15 6.56
N TYR A 161 -1.42 4.15 7.33
CA TYR A 161 -2.08 3.75 8.57
C TYR A 161 -1.08 3.18 9.58
N LEU A 162 -1.52 3.05 10.82
CA LEU A 162 -0.80 2.31 11.84
C LEU A 162 -1.38 0.90 11.95
N HIS A 163 -0.51 -0.09 11.95
CA HIS A 163 -0.84 -1.47 12.26
C HIS A 163 -0.40 -1.78 13.69
N ILE A 164 -1.31 -2.35 14.48
CA ILE A 164 -1.17 -2.52 15.92
C ILE A 164 -1.19 -4.01 16.26
N ASP A 165 -0.29 -4.45 17.13
CA ASP A 165 -0.33 -5.80 17.70
C ASP A 165 -1.52 -5.94 18.66
N SER A 166 -2.61 -6.46 18.15
CA SER A 166 -3.86 -6.64 18.89
C SER A 166 -4.08 -8.05 19.46
N SER A 167 -3.09 -8.94 19.32
CA SER A 167 -3.29 -10.38 19.60
C SER A 167 -2.41 -10.93 20.71
N ARG A 168 -1.11 -10.59 20.76
CA ARG A 168 -0.17 -11.18 21.71
C ARG A 168 -0.48 -10.75 23.15
N ASP A 169 -0.30 -11.64 24.09
CA ASP A 169 -0.44 -11.31 25.53
C ASP A 169 0.69 -10.41 26.01
N VAL A 170 1.89 -10.62 25.47
CA VAL A 170 3.09 -9.78 25.68
C VAL A 170 3.55 -9.27 24.33
N SER A 171 3.64 -7.94 24.18
CA SER A 171 4.08 -7.31 22.94
C SER A 171 5.51 -6.79 23.08
N PRO A 172 6.42 -7.04 22.10
CA PRO A 172 7.87 -6.91 22.32
C PRO A 172 8.37 -5.49 22.59
N PHE A 173 7.71 -4.47 22.09
CA PHE A 173 8.11 -3.06 22.23
C PHE A 173 7.10 -2.25 23.05
N VAL A 174 6.43 -2.93 23.96
CA VAL A 174 5.56 -2.32 24.98
C VAL A 174 6.23 -2.49 26.33
N THR A 175 6.35 -1.39 27.06
CA THR A 175 6.97 -1.34 28.39
C THR A 175 6.07 -0.60 29.38
N ASP A 176 6.34 -0.70 30.66
CA ASP A 176 5.77 0.25 31.60
C ASP A 176 6.29 1.68 31.34
N ILE A 177 5.80 2.65 32.08
CA ILE A 177 6.19 4.06 31.92
C ILE A 177 7.67 4.30 32.23
N ASN A 178 8.32 3.42 33.00
CA ASN A 178 9.72 3.45 33.37
C ASN A 178 10.63 2.68 32.40
N GLY A 179 10.03 2.03 31.38
CA GLY A 179 10.77 1.28 30.37
C GLY A 179 11.02 -0.19 30.71
N GLN A 180 10.40 -0.74 31.76
CA GLN A 180 10.52 -2.14 32.13
C GLN A 180 9.59 -3.02 31.30
N PRO A 181 9.96 -4.28 30.99
CA PRO A 181 9.09 -5.21 30.28
C PRO A 181 7.75 -5.41 31.00
N MET A 182 6.69 -5.55 30.22
CA MET A 182 5.34 -5.78 30.75
C MET A 182 4.89 -7.21 30.48
N THR A 183 4.02 -7.71 31.37
CA THR A 183 3.37 -9.03 31.23
C THR A 183 2.01 -8.98 30.57
N LYS A 184 1.51 -7.77 30.26
CA LYS A 184 0.23 -7.53 29.56
C LYS A 184 0.42 -6.57 28.42
N ASN A 185 -0.27 -6.84 27.31
CA ASN A 185 -0.28 -5.97 26.13
C ASN A 185 -1.53 -5.06 26.18
N PRO A 186 -1.38 -3.75 26.45
CA PRO A 186 -2.49 -2.82 26.47
C PRO A 186 -3.18 -2.68 25.09
N LEU A 187 -2.45 -2.94 24.01
CA LEU A 187 -2.94 -2.81 22.63
C LEU A 187 -4.02 -3.84 22.26
N LYS A 188 -4.21 -4.89 23.06
CA LYS A 188 -5.35 -5.85 22.92
C LYS A 188 -6.68 -5.21 23.28
N ASP A 189 -6.69 -4.22 24.16
CA ASP A 189 -7.90 -3.52 24.54
C ASP A 189 -8.30 -2.51 23.46
N VAL A 190 -9.51 -2.66 22.92
CA VAL A 190 -10.02 -1.75 21.88
C VAL A 190 -10.09 -0.31 22.36
N ARG A 191 -10.30 -0.08 23.67
CA ARG A 191 -10.32 1.26 24.26
C ARG A 191 -8.96 1.94 24.14
N ILE A 192 -7.86 1.19 24.32
CA ILE A 192 -6.50 1.72 24.12
C ILE A 192 -6.24 1.99 22.66
N ARG A 193 -6.62 1.11 21.73
CA ARG A 193 -6.47 1.38 20.30
C ARG A 193 -7.28 2.62 19.87
N ARG A 194 -8.48 2.80 20.44
CA ARG A 194 -9.32 3.99 20.21
C ARG A 194 -8.67 5.25 20.79
N ALA A 195 -8.13 5.19 22.01
CA ALA A 195 -7.39 6.29 22.61
C ALA A 195 -6.18 6.70 21.76
N ILE A 196 -5.39 5.74 21.24
CA ILE A 196 -4.30 6.01 20.30
C ILE A 196 -4.84 6.74 19.06
N SER A 197 -5.96 6.30 18.50
CA SER A 197 -6.56 6.95 17.32
C SER A 197 -7.03 8.37 17.59
N MET A 198 -7.66 8.63 18.75
CA MET A 198 -8.14 9.96 19.20
C MET A 198 -6.98 10.92 19.51
N ALA A 199 -5.85 10.39 19.98
CA ALA A 199 -4.64 11.19 20.25
C ALA A 199 -3.94 11.72 18.99
N ILE A 200 -4.29 11.22 17.79
CA ILE A 200 -3.63 11.56 16.54
C ILE A 200 -4.36 12.68 15.81
N ASN A 201 -3.72 13.85 15.72
CA ASN A 201 -4.21 15.01 14.97
C ASN A 201 -3.95 14.84 13.46
N ARG A 202 -4.88 14.19 12.76
CA ARG A 202 -4.78 13.95 11.30
C ARG A 202 -4.74 15.25 10.49
N PRO A 203 -5.55 16.29 10.78
CA PRO A 203 -5.43 17.58 10.14
C PRO A 203 -4.03 18.20 10.28
N ALA A 204 -3.39 18.07 11.45
CA ALA A 204 -2.02 18.55 11.64
C ALA A 204 -0.99 17.73 10.85
N ILE A 205 -1.15 16.41 10.74
CA ILE A 205 -0.31 15.59 9.86
C ILE A 205 -0.46 16.06 8.41
N VAL A 206 -1.68 16.25 7.92
CA VAL A 206 -1.94 16.73 6.56
C VAL A 206 -1.31 18.10 6.32
N SER A 207 -1.57 19.07 7.20
CA SER A 207 -1.14 20.46 6.96
C SER A 207 0.35 20.70 7.26
N LYS A 208 0.95 20.04 8.26
CA LYS A 208 2.31 20.33 8.74
C LYS A 208 3.36 19.30 8.32
N VAL A 209 2.97 18.03 8.23
CA VAL A 209 3.90 16.96 7.83
C VAL A 209 3.84 16.74 6.33
N MET A 210 2.61 16.74 5.77
CA MET A 210 2.36 16.52 4.34
C MET A 210 2.19 17.83 3.54
N GLU A 211 2.30 18.99 4.21
CA GLU A 211 2.24 20.32 3.56
C GLU A 211 1.02 20.48 2.64
N GLY A 212 -0.14 19.97 3.11
CA GLY A 212 -1.40 19.99 2.36
C GLY A 212 -1.53 18.91 1.27
N ASN A 213 -0.52 18.09 1.04
CA ASN A 213 -0.50 17.10 -0.04
C ASN A 213 -0.91 15.69 0.45
N ALA A 214 -1.97 15.63 1.21
CA ALA A 214 -2.63 14.41 1.67
C ALA A 214 -4.09 14.71 2.04
N ILE A 215 -4.89 13.68 2.25
CA ILE A 215 -6.27 13.79 2.73
C ILE A 215 -6.39 12.95 4.01
N ALA A 216 -6.93 13.50 5.10
CA ALA A 216 -7.14 12.76 6.34
C ALA A 216 -8.01 11.53 6.08
N ALA A 217 -7.63 10.36 6.62
CA ALA A 217 -8.30 9.10 6.37
C ALA A 217 -9.08 8.59 7.59
N GLY A 218 -10.30 8.09 7.34
CA GLY A 218 -11.12 7.40 8.32
C GLY A 218 -11.37 5.93 8.01
N GLN A 219 -11.01 5.46 6.82
CA GLN A 219 -11.23 4.11 6.34
C GLN A 219 -10.18 3.68 5.31
N LEU A 220 -10.40 2.57 4.61
CA LEU A 220 -9.41 1.91 3.75
C LEU A 220 -9.18 2.60 2.40
N LEU A 221 -10.17 3.32 1.88
CA LEU A 221 -10.15 3.99 0.59
C LEU A 221 -10.77 5.39 0.71
N PRO A 222 -10.32 6.37 -0.10
CA PRO A 222 -10.94 7.69 -0.14
C PRO A 222 -12.32 7.67 -0.80
N ASP A 223 -13.07 8.75 -0.63
CA ASP A 223 -14.36 8.95 -1.29
C ASP A 223 -14.22 8.86 -2.82
N GLY A 224 -15.25 8.34 -3.47
CA GLY A 224 -15.29 8.13 -4.93
C GLY A 224 -14.91 6.71 -5.37
N PHE A 225 -14.31 5.90 -4.50
CA PHE A 225 -14.08 4.48 -4.77
C PHE A 225 -15.31 3.63 -4.45
N PHE A 226 -15.36 2.42 -5.03
CA PHE A 226 -16.49 1.52 -4.81
C PHE A 226 -16.52 1.02 -3.36
N ALA A 227 -17.74 0.86 -2.81
CA ALA A 227 -18.01 0.35 -1.45
C ALA A 227 -17.29 1.11 -0.30
N VAL A 228 -17.06 2.39 -0.48
CA VAL A 228 -16.62 3.29 0.59
C VAL A 228 -17.82 3.60 1.49
N SER A 229 -17.67 3.46 2.81
CA SER A 229 -18.75 3.74 3.75
C SER A 229 -18.98 5.26 3.89
N PRO A 230 -20.22 5.74 3.77
CA PRO A 230 -20.57 7.13 4.05
C PRO A 230 -20.48 7.49 5.54
N ASN A 231 -20.52 6.47 6.42
CA ASN A 231 -20.59 6.62 7.87
C ASN A 231 -19.20 6.78 8.52
N LEU A 232 -18.13 6.35 7.84
CA LEU A 232 -16.78 6.40 8.39
C LEU A 232 -16.08 7.69 8.00
N LYS A 233 -15.77 8.50 9.00
CA LYS A 233 -15.01 9.75 8.88
C LYS A 233 -13.68 9.62 9.66
N PRO A 234 -12.69 10.46 9.36
CA PRO A 234 -11.49 10.53 10.19
C PRO A 234 -11.86 10.74 11.66
N VAL A 235 -11.26 9.93 12.55
CA VAL A 235 -11.50 10.07 14.00
C VAL A 235 -11.05 11.46 14.44
N GLU A 236 -11.90 12.12 15.18
CA GLU A 236 -11.66 13.46 15.73
C GLU A 236 -10.46 13.45 16.67
N TYR A 237 -9.68 14.53 16.65
CA TYR A 237 -8.57 14.73 17.57
C TYR A 237 -9.12 15.15 18.93
N ASP A 238 -9.04 14.26 19.90
CA ASP A 238 -9.47 14.49 21.28
C ASP A 238 -8.47 13.88 22.27
N PRO A 239 -7.39 14.60 22.60
CA PRO A 239 -6.37 14.09 23.51
C PRO A 239 -6.89 13.93 24.95
N GLU A 240 -7.86 14.71 25.40
CA GLU A 240 -8.41 14.58 26.75
C GLU A 240 -9.35 13.37 26.85
N GLY A 241 -10.18 13.14 25.84
CA GLY A 241 -10.95 11.90 25.71
C GLY A 241 -10.06 10.66 25.61
N ALA A 242 -8.91 10.77 24.91
CA ALA A 242 -7.93 9.68 24.85
C ALA A 242 -7.36 9.33 26.23
N LYS A 243 -6.96 10.33 27.04
CA LYS A 243 -6.48 10.13 28.42
C LYS A 243 -7.55 9.49 29.31
N LYS A 244 -8.81 9.98 29.22
CA LYS A 244 -9.94 9.43 29.95
C LYS A 244 -10.15 7.95 29.61
N LEU A 245 -10.15 7.62 28.32
CA LEU A 245 -10.35 6.26 27.85
C LEU A 245 -9.21 5.32 28.28
N MET A 246 -7.97 5.82 28.32
CA MET A 246 -6.82 5.08 28.86
C MET A 246 -7.01 4.80 30.37
N ALA A 247 -7.45 5.78 31.15
CA ALA A 247 -7.71 5.60 32.58
C ALA A 247 -8.84 4.57 32.81
N GLU A 248 -9.94 4.65 32.06
CA GLU A 248 -11.05 3.69 32.11
C GLU A 248 -10.61 2.26 31.72
N ALA A 249 -9.58 2.14 30.88
CA ALA A 249 -8.99 0.86 30.51
C ALA A 249 -7.95 0.36 31.53
N GLY A 250 -7.68 1.11 32.61
CA GLY A 250 -6.71 0.77 33.66
C GLY A 250 -5.26 1.16 33.33
N TRP A 251 -5.07 2.09 32.37
CA TRP A 251 -3.75 2.56 31.91
C TRP A 251 -3.58 4.08 32.11
N GLY A 252 -4.18 4.65 33.16
CA GLY A 252 -4.12 6.08 33.47
C GLY A 252 -2.71 6.60 33.71
N ASP A 253 -1.81 5.77 34.24
CA ASP A 253 -0.39 6.10 34.46
C ASP A 253 0.43 6.07 33.16
N GLY A 254 -0.17 5.61 32.07
CA GLY A 254 0.48 5.47 30.78
C GLY A 254 1.37 4.23 30.66
N PHE A 255 2.05 4.14 29.51
CA PHE A 255 2.99 3.05 29.20
C PHE A 255 3.98 3.49 28.12
N GLY A 256 5.06 2.70 27.94
CA GLY A 256 6.04 2.91 26.88
C GLY A 256 5.69 2.11 25.62
N LEU A 257 5.95 2.71 24.44
CA LEU A 257 5.70 2.08 23.15
C LEU A 257 6.79 2.47 22.16
N THR A 258 7.10 1.61 21.17
CA THR A 258 7.94 2.00 20.05
C THR A 258 7.12 1.94 18.75
N ILE A 259 7.09 3.04 18.00
CA ILE A 259 6.59 3.05 16.63
C ILE A 259 7.73 2.72 15.67
N HIS A 260 7.52 1.71 14.85
CA HIS A 260 8.45 1.32 13.79
C HIS A 260 7.92 1.77 12.43
N GLY A 261 8.81 2.22 11.55
CA GLY A 261 8.42 2.63 10.20
C GLY A 261 9.55 2.52 9.19
N PRO A 262 9.23 2.52 7.90
CA PRO A 262 10.25 2.72 6.88
C PRO A 262 10.71 4.18 6.87
N ASN A 263 11.88 4.45 6.27
CA ASN A 263 12.40 5.80 6.06
C ASN A 263 12.69 6.11 4.59
N ASN A 264 12.28 5.23 3.68
CA ASN A 264 12.49 5.37 2.23
C ASN A 264 11.40 4.66 1.40
N ARG A 265 10.17 4.57 1.93
CA ARG A 265 9.06 3.89 1.25
C ARG A 265 7.90 4.81 0.90
N TYR A 266 7.49 5.66 1.82
CA TYR A 266 6.37 6.57 1.66
C TYR A 266 6.86 8.02 1.79
N VAL A 267 6.11 8.95 1.21
CA VAL A 267 6.42 10.38 1.37
C VAL A 267 6.38 10.74 2.87
N ASN A 268 7.46 11.30 3.38
CA ASN A 268 7.60 11.75 4.77
C ASN A 268 7.40 10.66 5.85
N ASP A 269 7.59 9.39 5.54
CA ASP A 269 7.32 8.26 6.45
C ASP A 269 8.00 8.41 7.83
N ALA A 270 9.27 8.72 7.90
CA ALA A 270 9.98 8.96 9.17
C ALA A 270 9.42 10.19 9.93
N LYS A 271 9.07 11.27 9.23
CA LYS A 271 8.47 12.48 9.84
C LYS A 271 7.08 12.18 10.42
N ILE A 272 6.29 11.34 9.74
CA ILE A 272 4.98 10.89 10.23
C ILE A 272 5.15 10.09 11.52
N CYS A 273 6.10 9.13 11.57
CA CYS A 273 6.41 8.38 12.80
C CYS A 273 6.77 9.33 13.96
N GLN A 274 7.60 10.34 13.72
CA GLN A 274 7.99 11.34 14.72
C GLN A 274 6.79 12.15 15.21
N ALA A 275 5.93 12.63 14.31
CA ALA A 275 4.74 13.39 14.65
C ALA A 275 3.76 12.56 15.50
N VAL A 276 3.50 11.32 15.09
CA VAL A 276 2.65 10.39 15.84
C VAL A 276 3.22 10.13 17.22
N ALA A 277 4.52 9.84 17.33
CA ALA A 277 5.17 9.59 18.62
C ALA A 277 5.04 10.78 19.59
N GLN A 278 5.21 12.01 19.11
CA GLN A 278 4.99 13.22 19.91
C GLN A 278 3.53 13.35 20.38
N MET A 279 2.57 13.06 19.51
CA MET A 279 1.15 13.13 19.85
C MET A 279 0.79 12.08 20.91
N LEU A 280 1.24 10.85 20.77
CA LEU A 280 1.02 9.78 21.74
C LEU A 280 1.68 10.07 23.09
N THR A 281 2.87 10.64 23.09
CA THR A 281 3.57 11.02 24.34
C THR A 281 2.79 12.06 25.14
N ARG A 282 2.09 12.98 24.48
CA ARG A 282 1.24 14.01 25.16
C ARG A 282 0.06 13.43 25.93
N VAL A 283 -0.39 12.24 25.57
CA VAL A 283 -1.51 11.56 26.26
C VAL A 283 -1.02 10.48 27.24
N GLY A 284 0.28 10.39 27.53
CA GLY A 284 0.85 9.43 28.48
C GLY A 284 1.42 8.16 27.86
N ILE A 285 1.38 7.99 26.54
CA ILE A 285 2.02 6.85 25.87
C ILE A 285 3.43 7.29 25.46
N LYS A 286 4.43 6.99 26.30
CA LYS A 286 5.84 7.37 26.06
C LYS A 286 6.41 6.66 24.85
N THR A 287 6.35 7.32 23.68
CA THR A 287 6.60 6.68 22.40
C THR A 287 7.99 6.96 21.87
N LYS A 288 8.77 5.91 21.60
CA LYS A 288 10.04 5.94 20.86
C LYS A 288 9.79 5.74 19.38
N VAL A 289 10.70 6.24 18.55
CA VAL A 289 10.66 6.06 17.08
C VAL A 289 11.87 5.25 16.65
N ASP A 290 11.63 4.19 15.90
CA ASP A 290 12.65 3.39 15.23
C ASP A 290 12.29 3.26 13.74
N THR A 291 13.04 3.94 12.88
CA THR A 291 12.82 3.89 11.42
C THR A 291 14.02 3.30 10.71
N MET A 292 13.74 2.52 9.66
CA MET A 292 14.76 1.78 8.94
C MET A 292 14.44 1.67 7.44
N PRO A 293 15.41 1.35 6.58
CA PRO A 293 15.16 1.11 5.16
C PRO A 293 14.11 0.01 4.93
N LYS A 294 13.27 0.19 3.90
CA LYS A 294 12.13 -0.73 3.60
C LYS A 294 12.54 -2.20 3.46
N ASN A 295 13.74 -2.47 2.94
CA ASN A 295 14.28 -3.82 2.77
C ASN A 295 14.65 -4.52 4.09
N VAL A 296 14.82 -3.77 5.17
CA VAL A 296 14.98 -4.27 6.55
C VAL A 296 13.61 -4.32 7.25
N PHE A 297 12.81 -3.26 7.10
CA PHE A 297 11.54 -3.08 7.77
C PHE A 297 10.51 -4.17 7.44
N PHE A 298 10.26 -4.43 6.15
CA PHE A 298 9.20 -5.36 5.77
C PHE A 298 9.48 -6.82 6.14
N PRO A 299 10.71 -7.38 5.98
CA PRO A 299 11.02 -8.73 6.48
C PRO A 299 10.80 -8.89 7.98
N ARG A 300 11.21 -7.91 8.80
CA ARG A 300 10.99 -7.90 10.24
C ARG A 300 9.51 -7.80 10.59
N GLY A 301 8.77 -6.92 9.91
CA GLY A 301 7.32 -6.81 10.07
C GLY A 301 6.58 -8.10 9.70
N THR A 302 7.02 -8.81 8.66
CA THR A 302 6.44 -10.10 8.26
C THR A 302 6.72 -11.20 9.30
N LYS A 303 7.83 -11.12 10.02
CA LYS A 303 8.13 -11.99 11.17
C LYS A 303 7.40 -11.56 12.45
N LEU A 304 6.52 -10.55 12.38
CA LEU A 304 5.75 -10.01 13.51
C LEU A 304 6.65 -9.45 14.65
N GLU A 305 7.80 -8.88 14.32
CA GLU A 305 8.74 -8.40 15.34
C GLU A 305 8.29 -7.10 16.02
N PHE A 306 7.30 -6.38 15.48
CA PHE A 306 6.90 -5.05 15.94
C PHE A 306 5.54 -5.04 16.66
N SER A 307 5.34 -4.02 17.50
CA SER A 307 4.07 -3.77 18.22
C SER A 307 3.21 -2.71 17.57
N LEU A 308 3.84 -1.65 17.05
CA LEU A 308 3.18 -0.56 16.32
C LEU A 308 4.01 -0.25 15.07
N MET A 309 3.37 -0.23 13.91
CA MET A 309 4.02 -0.05 12.61
C MET A 309 3.33 1.02 11.79
N LEU A 310 4.11 1.93 11.18
CA LEU A 310 3.63 2.78 10.07
C LEU A 310 3.76 2.01 8.76
N VAL A 311 2.65 1.82 8.08
CA VAL A 311 2.60 1.14 6.78
C VAL A 311 1.58 1.80 5.86
N GLY A 312 1.58 1.42 4.59
CA GLY A 312 0.59 1.87 3.62
C GLY A 312 0.14 0.72 2.73
N TRP A 313 -1.12 0.77 2.31
CA TRP A 313 -1.71 -0.20 1.40
C TRP A 313 -2.40 0.50 0.22
N GLY A 314 -2.04 0.14 -0.99
CA GLY A 314 -2.75 0.54 -2.21
C GLY A 314 -3.78 -0.51 -2.58
N ALA A 315 -5.05 -0.15 -2.59
CA ALA A 315 -6.14 -1.04 -2.96
C ALA A 315 -6.26 -1.15 -4.48
N GLY A 316 -5.44 -2.02 -5.08
CA GLY A 316 -5.35 -2.17 -6.53
C GLY A 316 -6.65 -2.68 -7.21
N THR A 317 -7.56 -3.29 -6.46
CA THR A 317 -8.89 -3.69 -6.93
C THR A 317 -9.88 -2.51 -7.03
N GLY A 318 -9.54 -1.34 -6.46
CA GLY A 318 -10.44 -0.18 -6.43
C GLY A 318 -11.59 -0.32 -5.43
N GLU A 319 -11.53 -1.29 -4.53
CA GLU A 319 -12.55 -1.57 -3.51
C GLU A 319 -11.93 -2.12 -2.21
N PRO A 320 -12.67 -2.17 -1.08
CA PRO A 320 -12.14 -2.58 0.21
C PRO A 320 -11.79 -4.07 0.35
N SER A 321 -12.22 -4.96 -0.56
CA SER A 321 -12.00 -6.41 -0.44
C SER A 321 -10.53 -6.78 -0.27
N SER A 322 -9.65 -6.17 -1.07
CA SER A 322 -8.21 -6.42 -1.02
C SER A 322 -7.58 -6.02 0.34
N PRO A 323 -7.73 -4.78 0.85
CA PRO A 323 -7.21 -4.44 2.17
C PRO A 323 -7.92 -5.18 3.32
N LEU A 324 -9.22 -5.43 3.27
CA LEU A 324 -9.91 -6.24 4.29
C LEU A 324 -9.33 -7.64 4.35
N GLY A 325 -9.24 -8.33 3.23
CA GLY A 325 -8.74 -9.70 3.17
C GLY A 325 -7.26 -9.84 3.52
N ALA A 326 -6.43 -8.86 3.16
CA ALA A 326 -4.99 -8.93 3.38
C ALA A 326 -4.56 -8.44 4.77
N LEU A 327 -5.19 -7.38 5.31
CA LEU A 327 -4.73 -6.64 6.50
C LEU A 327 -5.54 -6.93 7.76
N LEU A 328 -6.82 -7.31 7.62
CA LEU A 328 -7.81 -7.30 8.70
C LEU A 328 -8.48 -8.64 8.91
N HIS A 329 -8.67 -9.44 7.85
CA HIS A 329 -9.21 -10.79 8.00
C HIS A 329 -8.32 -11.62 8.93
N THR A 330 -8.94 -12.46 9.74
CA THR A 330 -8.24 -13.45 10.56
C THR A 330 -7.26 -14.24 9.69
N TYR A 331 -6.02 -14.39 10.19
CA TYR A 331 -4.99 -15.09 9.42
C TYR A 331 -5.38 -16.54 9.16
N ASP A 332 -5.53 -16.87 7.90
CA ASP A 332 -5.76 -18.21 7.39
C ASP A 332 -4.85 -18.46 6.18
N LYS A 333 -3.85 -19.30 6.39
CA LYS A 333 -2.85 -19.63 5.36
C LYS A 333 -3.46 -20.45 4.22
N GLU A 334 -4.41 -21.32 4.53
CA GLU A 334 -5.00 -22.24 3.55
C GLU A 334 -5.98 -21.50 2.64
N ALA A 335 -6.83 -20.67 3.22
CA ALA A 335 -7.76 -19.82 2.48
C ALA A 335 -7.07 -18.58 1.86
N GLY A 336 -5.84 -18.26 2.25
CA GLY A 336 -5.04 -17.13 1.72
C GLY A 336 -5.39 -15.77 2.31
N TYR A 337 -6.12 -15.73 3.43
CA TYR A 337 -6.49 -14.50 4.11
C TYR A 337 -5.47 -14.07 5.18
N GLY A 338 -5.46 -12.77 5.48
CA GLY A 338 -4.66 -12.20 6.57
C GLY A 338 -3.15 -12.28 6.38
N GLY A 339 -2.65 -12.54 5.17
CA GLY A 339 -1.21 -12.74 4.91
C GLY A 339 -0.34 -11.55 5.28
N THR A 340 -0.89 -10.36 5.31
CA THR A 340 -0.25 -9.12 5.75
C THR A 340 -0.90 -8.51 6.99
N ASN A 341 -1.76 -9.25 7.67
CA ASN A 341 -2.32 -8.88 8.97
C ASN A 341 -1.25 -9.04 10.07
N ARG A 342 -0.33 -8.09 10.13
CA ARG A 342 0.81 -8.10 11.04
C ARG A 342 0.43 -7.82 12.49
N GLY A 343 -0.74 -7.22 12.73
CA GLY A 343 -1.33 -7.02 14.04
C GLY A 343 -2.10 -8.23 14.56
N ARG A 344 -2.35 -9.22 13.69
CA ARG A 344 -3.18 -10.41 14.01
C ARG A 344 -4.57 -10.04 14.53
N PHE A 345 -5.12 -8.94 14.02
CA PHE A 345 -6.54 -8.60 14.24
C PHE A 345 -7.43 -9.78 13.82
N SER A 346 -8.51 -10.01 14.55
CA SER A 346 -9.47 -11.07 14.25
C SER A 346 -10.86 -10.64 14.70
N ASN A 347 -11.84 -10.74 13.80
CA ASN A 347 -13.24 -10.52 14.10
C ASN A 347 -14.10 -11.39 13.17
N LYS A 348 -14.78 -12.38 13.75
CA LYS A 348 -15.55 -13.38 12.99
C LYS A 348 -16.70 -12.79 12.18
N GLU A 349 -17.33 -11.71 12.65
CA GLU A 349 -18.43 -11.08 11.93
C GLU A 349 -17.90 -10.32 10.70
N MET A 350 -16.77 -9.64 10.85
CA MET A 350 -16.08 -8.98 9.73
C MET A 350 -15.62 -10.01 8.69
N ASP A 351 -15.01 -11.12 9.14
CA ASP A 351 -14.54 -12.20 8.27
C ASP A 351 -15.71 -12.78 7.45
N ALA A 352 -16.81 -13.13 8.12
CA ALA A 352 -17.99 -13.68 7.46
C ALA A 352 -18.61 -12.69 6.45
N ALA A 353 -18.70 -11.41 6.78
CA ALA A 353 -19.22 -10.38 5.87
C ALA A 353 -18.33 -10.23 4.62
N LEU A 354 -17.00 -10.24 4.79
CA LEU A 354 -16.08 -10.19 3.67
C LEU A 354 -16.17 -11.45 2.79
N GLU A 355 -16.19 -12.63 3.39
CA GLU A 355 -16.27 -13.89 2.64
C GLU A 355 -17.58 -14.02 1.85
N GLU A 356 -18.69 -13.55 2.42
CA GLU A 356 -19.96 -13.49 1.69
C GLU A 356 -19.89 -12.45 0.56
N ALA A 357 -19.28 -11.29 0.79
CA ALA A 357 -19.07 -10.29 -0.26
C ALA A 357 -18.30 -10.89 -1.44
N MET A 358 -17.20 -11.60 -1.18
CA MET A 358 -16.34 -12.19 -2.21
C MET A 358 -17.07 -13.21 -3.11
N ARG A 359 -18.16 -13.81 -2.62
CA ARG A 359 -18.98 -14.78 -3.35
C ARG A 359 -20.23 -14.18 -3.99
N SER A 360 -20.57 -12.94 -3.63
CA SER A 360 -21.81 -12.29 -4.09
C SER A 360 -21.67 -11.74 -5.50
N VAL A 361 -22.46 -12.27 -6.44
CA VAL A 361 -22.57 -11.76 -7.82
C VAL A 361 -23.53 -10.57 -7.93
N ASP A 362 -24.39 -10.36 -6.95
CA ASP A 362 -25.21 -9.17 -6.83
C ASP A 362 -24.35 -8.01 -6.36
N ARG A 363 -24.24 -6.96 -7.21
CA ARG A 363 -23.37 -5.83 -6.98
C ARG A 363 -23.77 -4.99 -5.77
N GLU A 364 -25.07 -4.82 -5.51
CA GLU A 364 -25.53 -4.03 -4.37
C GLU A 364 -25.31 -4.80 -3.06
N LYS A 365 -25.59 -6.11 -3.06
CA LYS A 365 -25.28 -6.98 -1.94
C LYS A 365 -23.78 -7.02 -1.66
N HIS A 366 -22.94 -7.17 -2.69
CA HIS A 366 -21.48 -7.11 -2.59
C HIS A 366 -21.01 -5.81 -1.94
N LYS A 367 -21.52 -4.66 -2.43
CA LYS A 367 -21.22 -3.33 -1.90
C LYS A 367 -21.62 -3.21 -0.42
N ALA A 368 -22.85 -3.60 -0.06
CA ALA A 368 -23.35 -3.51 1.30
C ALA A 368 -22.51 -4.34 2.28
N LEU A 369 -22.12 -5.56 1.88
CA LEU A 369 -21.30 -6.45 2.70
C LEU A 369 -19.87 -5.91 2.88
N LEU A 370 -19.26 -5.32 1.87
CA LEU A 370 -17.95 -4.67 1.99
C LEU A 370 -18.00 -3.45 2.90
N ILE A 371 -19.06 -2.63 2.81
CA ILE A 371 -19.29 -1.51 3.74
C ILE A 371 -19.41 -2.04 5.18
N LYS A 372 -20.28 -3.04 5.40
CA LYS A 372 -20.43 -3.68 6.72
C LYS A 372 -19.10 -4.19 7.27
N ALA A 373 -18.35 -4.94 6.51
CA ALA A 373 -17.03 -5.46 6.92
C ALA A 373 -16.06 -4.34 7.29
N THR A 374 -16.04 -3.25 6.48
CA THR A 374 -15.18 -2.09 6.74
C THR A 374 -15.60 -1.38 8.04
N GLU A 375 -16.89 -1.17 8.25
CA GLU A 375 -17.41 -0.51 9.47
C GLU A 375 -17.08 -1.30 10.73
N ILE A 376 -17.22 -2.63 10.71
CA ILE A 376 -16.83 -3.50 11.83
C ILE A 376 -15.32 -3.37 12.10
N ALA A 377 -14.50 -3.49 11.06
CA ALA A 377 -13.04 -3.44 11.20
C ALA A 377 -12.54 -2.09 11.74
N MET A 378 -13.16 -0.97 11.31
CA MET A 378 -12.81 0.37 11.79
C MET A 378 -13.38 0.62 13.19
N GLY A 379 -14.58 0.14 13.48
CA GLY A 379 -15.21 0.23 14.83
C GLY A 379 -14.37 -0.48 15.91
N GLU A 380 -13.80 -1.63 15.57
CA GLU A 380 -12.88 -2.41 16.42
C GLU A 380 -11.43 -1.92 16.37
N VAL A 381 -11.16 -0.87 15.60
CA VAL A 381 -9.83 -0.28 15.43
C VAL A 381 -8.78 -1.35 15.05
N GLY A 382 -9.11 -2.15 14.05
CA GLY A 382 -8.19 -3.18 13.52
C GLY A 382 -6.92 -2.59 12.92
N ILE A 383 -7.02 -1.38 12.36
CA ILE A 383 -5.92 -0.48 12.00
C ILE A 383 -6.31 0.96 12.34
N ILE A 384 -5.34 1.88 12.36
CA ILE A 384 -5.61 3.32 12.51
C ILE A 384 -5.25 4.04 11.21
N PRO A 385 -6.22 4.38 10.34
CA PRO A 385 -5.98 5.20 9.17
C PRO A 385 -5.48 6.59 9.56
N LEU A 386 -4.46 7.09 8.85
CA LEU A 386 -3.89 8.43 9.06
C LEU A 386 -4.29 9.37 7.93
N HIS A 387 -3.88 9.04 6.70
CA HIS A 387 -4.20 9.84 5.52
C HIS A 387 -4.17 9.00 4.25
N TYR A 388 -4.87 9.48 3.21
CA TYR A 388 -4.69 9.02 1.84
C TYR A 388 -3.57 9.82 1.20
N GLN A 389 -2.68 9.11 0.52
CA GLN A 389 -1.57 9.72 -0.20
C GLN A 389 -2.11 10.49 -1.42
N VAL A 390 -1.51 11.63 -1.73
CA VAL A 390 -1.64 12.27 -3.05
C VAL A 390 -0.39 11.92 -3.85
N ASN A 391 -0.59 11.30 -5.00
CA ASN A 391 0.50 11.01 -5.94
C ASN A 391 0.80 12.26 -6.73
N ILE A 392 2.09 12.62 -6.83
CA ILE A 392 2.54 13.84 -7.49
C ILE A 392 3.70 13.53 -8.41
N TRP A 393 3.59 13.99 -9.64
CA TRP A 393 4.64 13.98 -10.65
C TRP A 393 5.04 15.41 -10.98
N ALA A 394 6.32 15.62 -11.20
CA ALA A 394 6.85 16.86 -11.77
C ALA A 394 7.63 16.51 -13.04
N MET A 395 7.47 17.33 -14.07
CA MET A 395 8.05 17.06 -15.38
C MET A 395 8.40 18.36 -16.10
N ARG A 396 9.19 18.27 -17.15
CA ARG A 396 9.46 19.39 -18.05
C ARG A 396 8.15 19.97 -18.60
N LYS A 397 8.15 21.27 -18.87
CA LYS A 397 6.94 22.03 -19.29
C LYS A 397 6.33 21.52 -20.60
N ASP A 398 7.17 20.99 -21.48
CA ASP A 398 6.77 20.43 -22.78
C ASP A 398 6.19 19.01 -22.70
N LEU A 399 6.12 18.44 -21.47
CA LEU A 399 5.53 17.14 -21.23
C LEU A 399 4.18 17.23 -20.55
N SER A 400 3.35 16.24 -20.80
CA SER A 400 2.08 15.99 -20.12
C SER A 400 2.01 14.55 -19.63
N TYR A 401 1.40 14.34 -18.49
CA TYR A 401 1.15 13.04 -17.88
C TYR A 401 -0.20 13.03 -17.16
N THR A 402 -1.03 12.04 -17.45
CA THR A 402 -2.28 11.84 -16.72
C THR A 402 -1.99 11.16 -15.40
N ALA A 403 -2.14 11.90 -14.30
CA ALA A 403 -1.87 11.40 -12.96
C ALA A 403 -2.75 10.19 -12.61
N ARG A 404 -2.13 9.14 -12.10
CA ARG A 404 -2.78 7.85 -11.81
C ARG A 404 -3.04 7.65 -10.31
N THR A 405 -4.20 7.10 -9.98
CA THR A 405 -4.56 6.77 -8.59
C THR A 405 -3.71 5.64 -8.00
N ASP A 406 -3.21 4.71 -8.85
CA ASP A 406 -2.34 3.61 -8.44
C ASP A 406 -0.89 4.03 -8.15
N GLY A 407 -0.49 5.26 -8.53
CA GLY A 407 0.84 5.80 -8.32
C GLY A 407 1.91 5.24 -9.26
N ASN A 408 1.53 4.45 -10.28
CA ASN A 408 2.48 3.97 -11.27
C ASN A 408 2.84 5.08 -12.26
N THR A 409 4.10 5.09 -12.70
CA THR A 409 4.58 5.96 -13.78
C THR A 409 4.75 5.12 -15.03
N LEU A 410 3.89 5.34 -16.02
CA LEU A 410 3.91 4.61 -17.28
C LEU A 410 4.44 5.51 -18.39
N ALA A 411 5.59 5.16 -18.96
CA ALA A 411 6.20 5.92 -20.05
C ALA A 411 5.31 6.02 -21.30
N PHE A 412 4.37 5.06 -21.45
CA PHE A 412 3.37 5.07 -22.52
C PHE A 412 2.39 6.25 -22.42
N ASP A 413 2.10 6.68 -21.18
CA ASP A 413 1.16 7.76 -20.88
C ASP A 413 1.85 9.14 -20.76
N VAL A 414 3.15 9.21 -20.99
CA VAL A 414 3.90 10.47 -21.05
C VAL A 414 3.91 10.96 -22.50
N HIS A 415 3.42 12.18 -22.72
CA HIS A 415 3.31 12.77 -24.05
C HIS A 415 4.01 14.12 -24.11
N THR A 416 4.45 14.54 -25.30
CA THR A 416 4.79 15.95 -25.52
C THR A 416 3.53 16.78 -25.35
N GLY A 417 3.61 17.88 -24.60
CA GLY A 417 2.50 18.83 -24.42
C GLY A 417 2.01 19.37 -25.77
N LYS A 418 0.72 19.70 -25.83
CA LYS A 418 0.12 20.39 -26.95
C LYS A 418 0.52 21.88 -26.92
#